data_2cb4f3f0b1c3e56ef50e6bcb2315a104
#
_entry.id   2cb4f3f0b1c3e56ef50e6bcb2315a104
#
_cell.length_a   1.000
_cell.length_b   1.000
_cell.length_c   1.000
_cell.angle_alpha   90.00
_cell.angle_beta   90.00
_cell.angle_gamma   90.00
#
_symmetry.space_group_name_H-M   'P 1'
#
loop_
_entity.id
_entity.type
_entity.pdbx_description
1 polymer ?
#
loop_
_entity_poly.entity_id
_entity_poly.type
_entity_poly.pdbx_seq_one_letter_code
_entity_poly.pdbx_strand_id
1 'polypeptide(L)' 'MRTTRQMSITLPNDMADAVRERVEAGGYASESEVIRDGIRSLLAR' A
#
# COMPACT_ATOMS: atom_id res chain seq x y z
N MET A 1 -2.15 24.20 2.97
CA MET A 1 -1.10 23.33 3.56
C MET A 1 -1.38 21.88 3.20
N ARG A 2 -0.37 21.15 2.80
CA ARG A 2 -0.54 19.75 2.42
C ARG A 2 -0.58 18.86 3.64
N THR A 3 -1.52 17.94 3.67
CA THR A 3 -1.58 16.91 4.70
C THR A 3 -0.99 15.59 4.22
N THR A 4 -0.59 15.51 2.95
CA THR A 4 0.00 14.32 2.36
C THR A 4 1.31 14.67 1.66
N ARG A 5 2.18 13.70 1.52
CA ARG A 5 3.44 13.83 0.80
C ARG A 5 3.53 12.70 -0.22
N GLN A 6 3.90 13.05 -1.44
CA GLN A 6 4.09 12.05 -2.48
C GLN A 6 5.47 11.43 -2.35
N MET A 7 5.54 10.11 -2.40
CA MET A 7 6.78 9.36 -2.29
C MET A 7 6.80 8.26 -3.35
N SER A 8 7.98 7.95 -3.85
CA SER A 8 8.17 6.82 -4.78
C SER A 8 8.99 5.75 -4.10
N ILE A 9 8.56 4.50 -4.23
CA ILE A 9 9.28 3.35 -3.69
C ILE A 9 9.40 2.27 -4.76
N THR A 10 10.40 1.41 -4.58
CA THR A 10 10.59 0.24 -5.42
C THR A 10 10.39 -1.01 -4.56
N LEU A 11 9.62 -1.96 -5.07
CA LEU A 11 9.36 -3.22 -4.37
C LEU A 11 9.91 -4.40 -5.17
N PRO A 12 10.41 -5.44 -4.49
CA PRO A 12 10.69 -6.71 -5.16
C PRO A 12 9.42 -7.24 -5.85
N ASN A 13 9.60 -8.01 -6.90
CA ASN A 13 8.47 -8.49 -7.72
C ASN A 13 7.42 -9.25 -6.90
N ASP A 14 7.85 -10.08 -5.96
CA ASP A 14 6.94 -10.84 -5.12
C ASP A 14 6.06 -9.94 -4.24
N MET A 15 6.63 -8.87 -3.71
CA MET A 15 5.87 -7.91 -2.92
C MET A 15 4.93 -7.09 -3.78
N ALA A 16 5.38 -6.68 -4.97
CA ALA A 16 4.54 -5.94 -5.91
C ALA A 16 3.34 -6.79 -6.34
N ASP A 17 3.56 -8.09 -6.59
CA ASP A 17 2.51 -9.02 -6.95
C ASP A 17 1.52 -9.20 -5.80
N ALA A 18 2.01 -9.29 -4.56
CA ALA A 18 1.15 -9.42 -3.39
C ALA A 18 0.24 -8.19 -3.22
N VAL A 19 0.77 -7.00 -3.46
CA VAL A 19 -0.03 -5.77 -3.41
C VAL A 19 -1.12 -5.80 -4.47
N ARG A 20 -0.77 -6.18 -5.70
CA ARG A 20 -1.74 -6.27 -6.80
C ARG A 20 -2.85 -7.27 -6.49
N GLU A 21 -2.50 -8.41 -5.94
CA GLU A 21 -3.48 -9.45 -5.60
C GLU A 21 -4.50 -8.95 -4.58
N ARG A 22 -4.08 -8.14 -3.62
CA ARG A 22 -4.99 -7.57 -2.63
C ARG A 22 -6.00 -6.64 -3.26
N VAL A 23 -5.57 -5.83 -4.23
CA VAL A 23 -6.47 -4.95 -4.97
C VAL A 23 -7.45 -5.76 -5.81
N GLU A 24 -6.94 -6.77 -6.53
CA GLU A 24 -7.76 -7.60 -7.40
C GLU A 24 -8.78 -8.42 -6.63
N ALA A 25 -8.47 -8.79 -5.40
CA ALA A 25 -9.39 -9.50 -4.53
C ALA A 25 -10.53 -8.61 -4.02
N GLY A 26 -10.48 -7.31 -4.28
CA GLY A 26 -11.55 -6.37 -3.95
C GLY A 26 -11.52 -5.82 -2.55
N GLY A 27 -10.46 -6.10 -1.79
CA GLY A 27 -10.33 -5.59 -0.42
C GLY A 27 -9.87 -4.15 -0.34
N TYR A 28 -9.33 -3.60 -1.43
CA TYR A 28 -8.76 -2.26 -1.48
C TYR A 28 -9.11 -1.58 -2.79
N ALA A 29 -9.25 -0.27 -2.76
CA ALA A 29 -9.59 0.51 -3.94
C ALA A 29 -8.40 0.72 -4.87
N SER A 30 -7.17 0.69 -4.33
CA SER A 30 -5.96 0.92 -5.11
C SER A 30 -4.75 0.35 -4.38
N GLU A 31 -3.62 0.29 -5.08
CA GLU A 31 -2.35 -0.16 -4.49
C GLU A 31 -1.93 0.76 -3.35
N SER A 32 -2.18 2.06 -3.48
CA SER A 32 -1.88 3.02 -2.41
C SER A 32 -2.61 2.68 -1.13
N GLU A 33 -3.85 2.22 -1.22
CA GLU A 33 -4.63 1.83 -0.04
C GLU A 33 -4.05 0.60 0.66
N VAL A 34 -3.54 -0.36 -0.10
CA VAL A 34 -2.85 -1.52 0.47
C VAL A 34 -1.63 -1.07 1.28
N ILE A 35 -0.84 -0.17 0.70
CA ILE A 35 0.37 0.35 1.34
C ILE A 35 0.02 1.11 2.62
N ARG A 36 -0.99 1.97 2.56
CA ARG A 36 -1.44 2.75 3.73
C ARG A 36 -1.89 1.84 4.87
N ASP A 37 -2.62 0.78 4.54
CA ASP A 37 -3.09 -0.17 5.54
C ASP A 37 -1.92 -0.88 6.22
N GLY A 38 -0.92 -1.28 5.44
CA GLY A 38 0.29 -1.90 5.98
C GLY A 38 1.03 -0.97 6.94
N ILE A 39 1.13 0.30 6.59
CA ILE A 39 1.79 1.28 7.45
C ILE A 39 0.98 1.55 8.70
N ARG A 40 -0.34 1.64 8.60
CA ARG A 40 -1.20 1.79 9.78
C ARG A 40 -1.01 0.64 10.75
N SER A 41 -0.91 -0.59 10.24
CA SER A 41 -0.66 -1.75 11.08
C SER A 41 0.69 -1.66 11.79
N LEU A 42 1.70 -1.18 11.07
CA LEU A 42 3.03 -1.00 11.65
C LEU A 42 3.02 0.03 12.77
N LEU A 43 2.35 1.15 12.57
CA LEU A 43 2.31 2.24 13.54
C LEU A 43 1.43 1.92 14.74
N ALA A 44 0.51 0.97 14.60
CA ALA A 44 -0.40 0.59 15.68
C ALA A 44 0.22 -0.40 16.68
N ARG A 45 1.42 -0.90 16.42
CA ARG A 45 2.09 -1.86 17.31
C ARG A 45 2.58 -1.24 18.59
#